data_e72cf6a389b562ff0467f08050225abc
#
_entry.id   e72cf6a389b562ff0467f08050225abc
#
_cell.length_a   1.000
_cell.length_b   1.000
_cell.length_c   1.000
_cell.angle_alpha   90.00
_cell.angle_beta   90.00
_cell.angle_gamma   90.00
#
_symmetry.space_group_name_H-M   'P 1'
#
loop_
_entity.id
_entity.type
_entity.pdbx_description
1 polymer ?
#
loop_
_entity_poly.entity_id
_entity_poly.type
_entity_poly.pdbx_seq_one_letter_code
_entity_poly.pdbx_strand_id
1 'polypeptide(L)'
;MKKTLLIVEDNLILCDILERWLQKAGYRVLTAIDEPSARRKIKGNNVALVLTDVRLPEGDGISLLEWSISQGLHIPFVVMTEHASIADAVRAVKLGAKDYLPKPVHEELLMELLRGLIGLPVSVPPKKSLMKRLSGAVRETERIACRVAPLNCSVMILGPNGSGKESVAQLIQQHLSLIHISE
;
A
#
# COMPACT_ATOMS: atom_id res chain seq x y z
N MET A 1 -21.10 10.68 0.61
CA MET A 1 -20.02 11.71 0.75
C MET A 1 -18.69 11.08 0.38
N LYS A 2 -17.79 11.82 -0.31
CA LYS A 2 -16.43 11.33 -0.61
C LYS A 2 -15.62 11.24 0.69
N LYS A 3 -14.91 10.14 0.90
CA LYS A 3 -13.96 10.01 2.03
C LYS A 3 -12.76 10.93 1.80
N THR A 4 -12.31 11.60 2.84
CA THR A 4 -11.15 12.49 2.80
C THR A 4 -9.92 11.75 3.29
N LEU A 5 -8.86 11.73 2.50
CA LEU A 5 -7.56 11.17 2.84
C LEU A 5 -6.56 12.29 3.05
N LEU A 6 -5.64 12.13 3.98
CA LEU A 6 -4.54 13.04 4.19
C LEU A 6 -3.24 12.35 3.78
N ILE A 7 -2.48 12.97 2.89
CA ILE A 7 -1.11 12.59 2.55
C ILE A 7 -0.18 13.53 3.32
N VAL A 8 0.81 12.95 4.01
CA VAL A 8 1.87 13.69 4.71
C VAL A 8 3.21 13.26 4.12
N GLU A 9 3.74 14.10 3.24
CA GLU A 9 4.90 13.79 2.41
C GLU A 9 5.57 15.09 1.99
N ASP A 10 6.88 15.22 2.19
CA ASP A 10 7.66 16.40 1.82
C ASP A 10 8.14 16.36 0.36
N ASN A 11 8.24 15.17 -0.22
CA ASN A 11 8.52 15.01 -1.65
C ASN A 11 7.30 15.39 -2.48
N LEU A 12 7.31 16.60 -3.04
CA LEU A 12 6.20 17.16 -3.81
C LEU A 12 5.84 16.31 -5.04
N ILE A 13 6.82 15.64 -5.67
CA ILE A 13 6.58 14.79 -6.85
C ILE A 13 5.79 13.55 -6.43
N LEU A 14 6.21 12.89 -5.36
CA LEU A 14 5.49 11.73 -4.86
C LEU A 14 4.10 12.12 -4.34
N CYS A 15 3.99 13.24 -3.64
CA CYS A 15 2.72 13.78 -3.17
C CYS A 15 1.74 14.00 -4.31
N ASP A 16 2.15 14.64 -5.42
CA ASP A 16 1.33 14.88 -6.61
C ASP A 16 0.89 13.57 -7.29
N ILE A 17 1.78 12.58 -7.38
CA ILE A 17 1.45 11.26 -7.94
C ILE A 17 0.39 10.56 -7.09
N LEU A 18 0.56 10.52 -5.77
CA LEU A 18 -0.39 9.90 -4.85
C LEU A 18 -1.74 10.62 -4.88
N GLU A 19 -1.72 11.96 -4.89
CA GLU A 19 -2.93 12.78 -4.97
C GLU A 19 -3.74 12.46 -6.23
N ARG A 20 -3.09 12.41 -7.40
CA ARG A 20 -3.74 12.06 -8.68
C ARG A 20 -4.37 10.67 -8.64
N TRP A 21 -3.66 9.66 -8.12
CA TRP A 21 -4.20 8.30 -8.01
C TRP A 21 -5.42 8.26 -7.11
N LEU A 22 -5.35 8.90 -5.95
CA LEU A 22 -6.44 8.91 -4.97
C LEU A 22 -7.66 9.71 -5.47
N GLN A 23 -7.44 10.85 -6.12
CA GLN A 23 -8.52 11.65 -6.73
C GLN A 23 -9.20 10.87 -7.86
N LYS A 24 -8.42 10.19 -8.72
CA LYS A 24 -8.93 9.31 -9.78
C LYS A 24 -9.74 8.15 -9.20
N ALA A 25 -9.35 7.64 -8.04
CA ALA A 25 -10.11 6.62 -7.31
C ALA A 25 -11.37 7.17 -6.61
N GLY A 26 -11.61 8.49 -6.65
CA GLY A 26 -12.82 9.15 -6.14
C GLY A 26 -12.73 9.65 -4.70
N TYR A 27 -11.55 9.64 -4.09
CA TYR A 27 -11.32 10.23 -2.76
C TYR A 27 -11.17 11.76 -2.84
N ARG A 28 -11.45 12.43 -1.74
CA ARG A 28 -10.99 13.81 -1.50
C ARG A 28 -9.62 13.72 -0.86
N VAL A 29 -8.66 14.51 -1.35
CA VAL A 29 -7.29 14.47 -0.85
C VAL A 29 -6.92 15.79 -0.22
N LEU A 30 -6.25 15.73 0.91
CA LEU A 30 -5.54 16.81 1.56
C LEU A 30 -4.06 16.43 1.60
N THR A 31 -3.18 17.40 1.46
CA THR A 31 -1.72 17.19 1.49
C THR A 31 -1.08 18.02 2.60
N ALA A 32 -0.07 17.50 3.26
CA ALA A 32 0.74 18.21 4.24
C ALA A 32 2.21 17.83 4.02
N ILE A 33 3.13 18.73 4.28
CA ILE A 33 4.57 18.50 4.08
C ILE A 33 5.31 18.23 5.41
N ASP A 34 4.64 18.47 6.53
CA ASP A 34 5.20 18.36 7.88
C ASP A 34 4.13 17.92 8.88
N GLU A 35 4.56 17.52 10.07
CA GLU A 35 3.68 17.09 11.14
C GLU A 35 2.78 18.21 11.67
N PRO A 36 3.24 19.46 11.92
CA PRO A 36 2.38 20.55 12.38
C PRO A 36 1.24 20.86 11.43
N SER A 37 1.49 20.89 10.11
CA SER A 37 0.43 21.12 9.11
C SER A 37 -0.54 19.95 9.02
N ALA A 38 -0.04 18.71 9.16
CA ALA A 38 -0.86 17.51 9.23
C ALA A 38 -1.82 17.55 10.42
N ARG A 39 -1.33 17.88 11.62
CA ARG A 39 -2.17 18.03 12.84
C ARG A 39 -3.27 19.06 12.65
N ARG A 40 -2.97 20.23 12.05
CA ARG A 40 -4.00 21.26 11.76
C ARG A 40 -5.07 20.72 10.82
N LYS A 41 -4.68 19.97 9.77
CA LYS A 41 -5.61 19.39 8.79
C LYS A 41 -6.47 18.29 9.38
N ILE A 42 -5.90 17.45 10.25
CA ILE A 42 -6.66 16.42 10.98
C ILE A 42 -7.71 17.05 11.88
N LYS A 43 -7.36 18.11 12.64
CA LYS A 43 -8.31 18.80 13.53
C LYS A 43 -9.44 19.52 12.78
N GLY A 44 -9.14 20.05 11.59
CA GLY A 44 -10.10 20.84 10.81
C GLY A 44 -10.95 20.06 9.81
N ASN A 45 -10.71 18.75 9.65
CA ASN A 45 -11.39 17.93 8.65
C ASN A 45 -11.73 16.55 9.18
N ASN A 46 -12.79 15.94 8.62
CA ASN A 46 -13.11 14.53 8.87
C ASN A 46 -12.22 13.65 7.98
N VAL A 47 -11.01 13.34 8.48
CA VAL A 47 -10.03 12.51 7.78
C VAL A 47 -10.37 11.03 8.00
N ALA A 48 -10.54 10.30 6.92
CA ALA A 48 -10.89 8.88 6.94
C ALA A 48 -9.64 7.95 6.98
N LEU A 49 -8.47 8.45 6.56
CA LEU A 49 -7.20 7.73 6.60
C LEU A 49 -6.04 8.71 6.39
N VAL A 50 -4.92 8.46 7.03
CA VAL A 50 -3.67 9.20 6.86
C VAL A 50 -2.63 8.28 6.19
N LEU A 51 -2.04 8.77 5.09
CA LEU A 51 -0.83 8.22 4.47
C LEU A 51 0.32 9.14 4.89
N THR A 52 1.30 8.65 5.61
CA THR A 52 2.41 9.48 6.11
C THR A 52 3.76 8.87 5.81
N ASP A 53 4.74 9.69 5.39
CA ASP A 53 6.13 9.28 5.49
C ASP A 53 6.54 9.16 6.95
N VAL A 54 7.51 8.29 7.21
CA VAL A 54 8.19 8.22 8.52
C VAL A 54 8.98 9.50 8.75
N ARG A 55 9.79 9.92 7.77
CA ARG A 55 10.69 11.08 7.90
C ARG A 55 10.02 12.31 7.31
N LEU A 56 9.85 13.33 8.14
CA LEU A 56 9.32 14.64 7.75
C LEU A 56 10.31 15.73 8.14
N PRO A 57 10.31 16.89 7.44
CA PRO A 57 11.20 18.01 7.77
C PRO A 57 11.00 18.53 9.18
N GLU A 58 9.77 18.57 9.67
CA GLU A 58 9.41 18.91 11.04
C GLU A 58 8.56 17.81 11.64
N GLY A 59 9.08 17.12 12.67
CA GLY A 59 8.47 15.97 13.31
C GLY A 59 8.70 14.69 12.53
N ASP A 60 7.84 13.70 12.73
CA ASP A 60 7.84 12.43 12.00
C ASP A 60 6.45 11.81 11.94
N GLY A 61 6.24 10.87 11.00
CA GLY A 61 4.94 10.23 10.80
C GLY A 61 4.50 9.34 11.97
N ILE A 62 5.45 8.80 12.74
CA ILE A 62 5.16 7.97 13.91
C ILE A 62 4.73 8.85 15.07
N SER A 63 5.39 9.98 15.29
CA SER A 63 4.96 10.98 16.28
C SER A 63 3.59 11.54 15.97
N LEU A 64 3.25 11.72 14.69
CA LEU A 64 1.91 12.12 14.26
C LEU A 64 0.85 11.05 14.63
N LEU A 65 1.17 9.77 14.45
CA LEU A 65 0.31 8.65 14.84
C LEU A 65 0.13 8.63 16.36
N GLU A 66 1.22 8.70 17.15
CA GLU A 66 1.17 8.74 18.62
C GLU A 66 0.31 9.90 19.12
N TRP A 67 0.50 11.07 18.52
CA TRP A 67 -0.33 12.23 18.83
C TRP A 67 -1.81 11.99 18.51
N SER A 68 -2.12 11.43 17.34
CA SER A 68 -3.51 11.13 16.95
C SER A 68 -4.19 10.22 17.98
N ILE A 69 -3.50 9.18 18.42
CA ILE A 69 -3.98 8.25 19.46
C ILE A 69 -4.18 8.97 20.79
N SER A 70 -3.23 9.82 21.21
CA SER A 70 -3.33 10.60 22.46
C SER A 70 -4.53 11.56 22.49
N GLN A 71 -4.97 12.00 21.29
CA GLN A 71 -6.18 12.83 21.14
C GLN A 71 -7.48 11.99 21.06
N GLY A 72 -7.40 10.66 21.20
CA GLY A 72 -8.56 9.77 21.08
C GLY A 72 -9.09 9.64 19.64
N LEU A 73 -8.29 9.99 18.65
CA LEU A 73 -8.69 9.90 17.25
C LEU A 73 -8.41 8.48 16.73
N HIS A 74 -9.45 7.80 16.26
CA HIS A 74 -9.34 6.43 15.71
C HIS A 74 -9.19 6.44 14.19
N ILE A 75 -8.30 7.30 13.67
CA ILE A 75 -8.02 7.40 12.24
C ILE A 75 -7.02 6.29 11.87
N PRO A 76 -7.27 5.47 10.84
CA PRO A 76 -6.28 4.52 10.35
C PRO A 76 -5.09 5.26 9.71
N PHE A 77 -3.89 4.87 10.11
CA PHE A 77 -2.63 5.35 9.56
C PHE A 77 -1.97 4.25 8.72
N VAL A 78 -1.46 4.64 7.57
CA VAL A 78 -0.57 3.85 6.72
C VAL A 78 0.75 4.61 6.63
N VAL A 79 1.83 3.93 6.99
CA VAL A 79 3.16 4.52 7.04
C VAL A 79 3.92 4.16 5.77
N MET A 80 4.45 5.17 5.08
CA MET A 80 5.30 5.01 3.89
C MET A 80 6.76 5.18 4.27
N THR A 81 7.68 4.43 3.65
CA THR A 81 9.11 4.58 3.97
C THR A 81 10.02 4.05 2.85
N GLU A 82 11.14 4.74 2.64
CA GLU A 82 12.19 4.30 1.72
C GLU A 82 13.06 3.19 2.32
N HIS A 83 13.21 3.18 3.62
CA HIS A 83 14.00 2.17 4.31
C HIS A 83 13.07 1.29 5.12
N ALA A 84 12.83 0.10 4.60
CA ALA A 84 12.16 -0.97 5.32
C ALA A 84 13.02 -1.44 6.51
N SER A 85 13.30 -0.54 7.48
CA SER A 85 13.80 -0.97 8.77
C SER A 85 12.69 -1.80 9.42
N ILE A 86 12.95 -3.08 9.63
CA ILE A 86 12.04 -3.97 10.36
C ILE A 86 11.66 -3.33 11.71
N ALA A 87 12.59 -2.58 12.32
CA ALA A 87 12.38 -1.89 13.59
C ALA A 87 11.31 -0.79 13.49
N ASP A 88 11.32 0.03 12.43
CA ASP A 88 10.36 1.11 12.24
C ASP A 88 8.97 0.57 11.86
N ALA A 89 8.91 -0.45 11.02
CA ALA A 89 7.67 -1.14 10.68
C ALA A 89 7.04 -1.78 11.94
N VAL A 90 7.83 -2.49 12.74
CA VAL A 90 7.36 -3.11 14.00
C VAL A 90 6.93 -2.04 15.01
N ARG A 91 7.64 -0.92 15.09
CA ARG A 91 7.26 0.21 15.96
C ARG A 91 5.93 0.81 15.53
N ALA A 92 5.78 1.12 14.22
CA ALA A 92 4.53 1.66 13.68
C ALA A 92 3.32 0.75 13.94
N VAL A 93 3.47 -0.56 13.70
CA VAL A 93 2.40 -1.55 13.96
C VAL A 93 2.08 -1.66 15.45
N LYS A 94 3.09 -1.70 16.34
CA LYS A 94 2.89 -1.73 17.80
C LYS A 94 2.15 -0.50 18.30
N LEU A 95 2.34 0.65 17.67
CA LEU A 95 1.65 1.90 17.97
C LEU A 95 0.25 1.98 17.34
N GLY A 96 -0.15 1.00 16.55
CA GLY A 96 -1.50 0.93 15.99
C GLY A 96 -1.62 1.43 14.54
N ALA A 97 -0.51 1.63 13.83
CA ALA A 97 -0.58 1.78 12.38
C ALA A 97 -1.29 0.57 11.77
N LYS A 98 -2.16 0.83 10.81
CA LYS A 98 -2.96 -0.24 10.20
C LYS A 98 -2.17 -1.01 9.16
N ASP A 99 -1.23 -0.35 8.50
CA ASP A 99 -0.37 -0.98 7.53
C ASP A 99 0.89 -0.14 7.24
N TYR A 100 1.76 -0.71 6.46
CA TYR A 100 3.05 -0.20 6.08
C TYR A 100 3.24 -0.36 4.57
N LEU A 101 3.72 0.69 3.91
CA LEU A 101 3.86 0.73 2.46
C LEU A 101 5.31 1.10 2.08
N PRO A 102 6.08 0.19 1.48
CA PRO A 102 7.44 0.51 1.05
C PRO A 102 7.44 1.49 -0.13
N LYS A 103 8.39 2.41 -0.16
CA LYS A 103 8.69 3.25 -1.32
C LYS A 103 9.69 2.48 -2.24
N PRO A 104 9.55 2.49 -3.57
CA PRO A 104 8.57 3.27 -4.34
C PRO A 104 7.14 2.73 -4.19
N VAL A 105 6.19 3.64 -3.99
CA VAL A 105 4.77 3.29 -3.84
C VAL A 105 4.20 2.85 -5.20
N HIS A 106 3.54 1.71 -5.24
CA HIS A 106 2.85 1.20 -6.41
C HIS A 106 1.33 1.45 -6.31
N GLU A 107 0.72 2.02 -7.38
CA GLU A 107 -0.70 2.36 -7.41
C GLU A 107 -1.60 1.16 -7.03
N GLU A 108 -1.30 -0.02 -7.56
CA GLU A 108 -2.11 -1.22 -7.34
C GLU A 108 -2.11 -1.65 -5.87
N LEU A 109 -0.92 -1.67 -5.24
CA LEU A 109 -0.76 -2.03 -3.83
C LEU A 109 -1.46 -1.03 -2.92
N LEU A 110 -1.28 0.28 -3.18
CA LEU A 110 -1.98 1.33 -2.43
C LEU A 110 -3.50 1.18 -2.54
N MET A 111 -4.03 0.95 -3.75
CA MET A 111 -5.48 0.79 -3.95
C MET A 111 -6.03 -0.47 -3.29
N GLU A 112 -5.30 -1.56 -3.28
CA GLU A 112 -5.68 -2.80 -2.58
C GLU A 112 -5.76 -2.57 -1.07
N LEU A 113 -4.75 -1.95 -0.50
CA LEU A 113 -4.67 -1.60 0.91
C LEU A 113 -5.84 -0.69 1.33
N LEU A 114 -6.12 0.36 0.56
CA LEU A 114 -7.23 1.27 0.84
C LEU A 114 -8.60 0.57 0.76
N ARG A 115 -8.77 -0.40 -0.15
CA ARG A 115 -9.99 -1.23 -0.20
C ARG A 115 -10.20 -2.00 1.11
N GLY A 116 -9.13 -2.58 1.64
CA GLY A 116 -9.18 -3.34 2.88
C GLY A 116 -9.50 -2.47 4.09
N LEU A 117 -8.91 -1.27 4.18
CA LEU A 117 -9.00 -0.40 5.34
C LEU A 117 -10.26 0.46 5.38
N ILE A 118 -10.63 1.07 4.27
CA ILE A 118 -11.71 2.07 4.23
C ILE A 118 -12.77 1.79 3.15
N GLY A 119 -12.60 0.76 2.35
CA GLY A 119 -13.47 0.45 1.20
C GLY A 119 -13.32 1.46 0.06
N LEU A 120 -13.80 1.09 -1.13
CA LEU A 120 -13.79 2.00 -2.27
C LEU A 120 -14.86 3.09 -2.13
N PRO A 121 -14.62 4.31 -2.66
CA PRO A 121 -15.67 5.28 -2.89
C PRO A 121 -16.74 4.69 -3.83
N VAL A 122 -18.00 5.05 -3.58
CA VAL A 122 -19.18 4.50 -4.29
C VAL A 122 -19.18 4.73 -5.81
N SER A 123 -18.27 5.55 -6.34
CA SER A 123 -18.27 6.02 -7.73
C SER A 123 -17.23 5.38 -8.66
N VAL A 124 -16.42 4.44 -8.19
CA VAL A 124 -15.50 3.70 -9.08
C VAL A 124 -16.18 2.38 -9.43
N PRO A 125 -16.66 2.20 -10.68
CA PRO A 125 -17.03 0.86 -11.10
C PRO A 125 -15.79 -0.03 -10.87
N PRO A 126 -15.96 -1.22 -10.29
CA PRO A 126 -14.83 -2.12 -10.13
C PRO A 126 -14.20 -2.26 -11.53
N LYS A 127 -12.98 -1.75 -11.73
CA LYS A 127 -12.17 -2.25 -12.83
C LYS A 127 -12.26 -3.75 -12.65
N LYS A 128 -12.96 -4.41 -13.58
CA LYS A 128 -13.08 -5.87 -13.58
C LYS A 128 -11.67 -6.37 -13.31
N SER A 129 -11.45 -6.86 -12.10
CA SER A 129 -10.21 -7.53 -11.77
C SER A 129 -10.05 -8.57 -12.85
N LEU A 130 -9.01 -8.44 -13.68
CA LEU A 130 -8.63 -9.45 -14.66
C LEU A 130 -8.48 -10.84 -13.99
N MET A 131 -8.31 -10.85 -12.67
CA MET A 131 -8.26 -12.06 -11.84
C MET A 131 -9.58 -12.82 -11.68
N LYS A 132 -10.74 -12.28 -12.06
CA LYS A 132 -12.03 -13.01 -11.89
C LYS A 132 -12.44 -13.87 -13.08
N ARG A 133 -11.61 -14.04 -14.09
CA ARG A 133 -11.76 -15.09 -15.12
C ARG A 133 -10.52 -15.97 -15.21
N LEU A 134 -10.00 -16.39 -14.06
CA LEU A 134 -9.04 -17.47 -14.05
C LEU A 134 -9.80 -18.75 -14.44
N SER A 135 -9.60 -19.20 -15.68
CA SER A 135 -9.97 -20.55 -16.09
C SER A 135 -9.32 -21.55 -15.12
N GLY A 136 -9.90 -22.72 -14.95
CA GLY A 136 -9.30 -23.76 -14.10
C GLY A 136 -7.82 -24.00 -14.38
N ALA A 137 -7.40 -23.83 -15.64
CA ALA A 137 -6.01 -23.94 -16.11
C ALA A 137 -5.07 -22.87 -15.47
N VAL A 138 -5.51 -21.62 -15.29
CA VAL A 138 -4.67 -20.58 -14.68
C VAL A 138 -4.50 -20.81 -13.19
N ARG A 139 -5.56 -21.24 -12.48
CA ARG A 139 -5.48 -21.64 -11.07
C ARG A 139 -4.51 -22.80 -10.85
N GLU A 140 -4.50 -23.78 -11.78
CA GLU A 140 -3.58 -24.89 -11.71
C GLU A 140 -2.13 -24.44 -11.95
N THR A 141 -1.90 -23.56 -12.92
CA THR A 141 -0.58 -22.95 -13.18
C THR A 141 -0.07 -22.17 -11.96
N GLU A 142 -0.92 -21.39 -11.28
CA GLU A 142 -0.56 -20.69 -10.04
C GLU A 142 -0.20 -21.67 -8.91
N ARG A 143 -0.98 -22.75 -8.73
CA ARG A 143 -0.67 -23.79 -7.74
C ARG A 143 0.67 -24.46 -8.01
N ILE A 144 0.97 -24.75 -9.26
CA ILE A 144 2.26 -25.31 -9.68
C ILE A 144 3.37 -24.30 -9.41
N ALA A 145 3.22 -23.03 -9.78
CA ALA A 145 4.18 -21.97 -9.55
C ALA A 145 4.53 -21.84 -8.05
N CYS A 146 3.54 -21.79 -7.17
CA CYS A 146 3.75 -21.74 -5.72
C CYS A 146 4.44 -22.99 -5.15
N ARG A 147 4.25 -24.17 -5.76
CA ARG A 147 4.90 -25.41 -5.33
C ARG A 147 6.34 -25.53 -5.80
N VAL A 148 6.68 -24.98 -6.96
CA VAL A 148 8.05 -25.02 -7.52
C VAL A 148 8.91 -23.87 -6.98
N ALA A 149 8.32 -22.74 -6.59
CA ALA A 149 9.06 -21.61 -6.07
C ALA A 149 10.03 -21.96 -4.91
N PRO A 150 9.66 -22.77 -3.90
CA PRO A 150 10.58 -23.14 -2.83
C PRO A 150 11.67 -24.15 -3.25
N LEU A 151 11.61 -24.70 -4.46
CA LEU A 151 12.58 -25.69 -4.91
C LEU A 151 13.77 -24.99 -5.57
N ASN A 152 14.97 -25.38 -5.19
CA ASN A 152 16.22 -24.88 -5.81
C ASN A 152 16.43 -25.52 -7.20
N CYS A 153 15.55 -25.20 -8.15
CA CYS A 153 15.57 -25.74 -9.50
C CYS A 153 15.32 -24.66 -10.54
N SER A 154 15.83 -24.87 -11.77
CA SER A 154 15.52 -24.00 -12.90
C SER A 154 14.11 -24.27 -13.40
N VAL A 155 13.32 -23.21 -13.59
CA VAL A 155 11.94 -23.29 -14.10
C VAL A 155 11.86 -22.66 -15.49
N MET A 156 11.35 -23.43 -16.46
CA MET A 156 11.06 -22.94 -17.80
C MET A 156 9.55 -22.73 -17.97
N ILE A 157 9.13 -21.52 -18.35
CA ILE A 157 7.72 -21.18 -18.55
C ILE A 157 7.45 -21.09 -20.06
N LEU A 158 6.65 -22.01 -20.57
CA LEU A 158 6.29 -22.11 -21.99
C LEU A 158 4.84 -21.69 -22.19
N GLY A 159 4.58 -21.01 -23.32
CA GLY A 159 3.24 -20.60 -23.73
C GLY A 159 3.23 -19.61 -24.88
N PRO A 160 2.11 -19.41 -25.57
CA PRO A 160 1.99 -18.44 -26.65
C PRO A 160 2.19 -16.99 -26.17
N ASN A 161 2.43 -16.07 -27.10
CA ASN A 161 2.55 -14.65 -26.76
C ASN A 161 1.24 -14.14 -26.15
N GLY A 162 1.34 -13.33 -25.07
CA GLY A 162 0.18 -12.81 -24.34
C GLY A 162 -0.48 -13.79 -23.35
N SER A 163 0.08 -15.00 -23.14
CA SER A 163 -0.50 -16.00 -22.21
C SER A 163 -0.23 -15.73 -20.72
N GLY A 164 0.40 -14.62 -20.36
CA GLY A 164 0.67 -14.26 -18.96
C GLY A 164 1.92 -14.91 -18.35
N LYS A 165 2.89 -15.33 -19.17
CA LYS A 165 4.16 -15.92 -18.70
C LYS A 165 4.91 -15.02 -17.70
N GLU A 166 4.89 -13.71 -17.94
CA GLU A 166 5.50 -12.72 -17.05
C GLU A 166 4.84 -12.73 -15.66
N SER A 167 3.52 -12.83 -15.59
CA SER A 167 2.80 -12.89 -14.31
C SER A 167 3.16 -14.16 -13.51
N VAL A 168 3.34 -15.28 -14.21
CA VAL A 168 3.77 -16.55 -13.57
C VAL A 168 5.22 -16.44 -13.08
N ALA A 169 6.12 -15.83 -13.85
CA ALA A 169 7.51 -15.61 -13.44
C ALA A 169 7.60 -14.70 -12.22
N GLN A 170 6.83 -13.61 -12.19
CA GLN A 170 6.76 -12.71 -11.04
C GLN A 170 6.22 -13.41 -9.79
N LEU A 171 5.19 -14.27 -9.94
CA LEU A 171 4.65 -15.05 -8.84
C LEU A 171 5.70 -15.99 -8.22
N ILE A 172 6.47 -16.71 -9.06
CA ILE A 172 7.56 -17.57 -8.61
C ILE A 172 8.62 -16.74 -7.88
N GLN A 173 9.01 -15.59 -8.41
CA GLN A 173 10.02 -14.71 -7.81
C GLN A 173 9.56 -14.16 -6.45
N GLN A 174 8.30 -13.77 -6.32
CA GLN A 174 7.73 -13.31 -5.05
C GLN A 174 7.77 -14.40 -3.98
N HIS A 175 7.45 -15.65 -4.34
CA HIS A 175 7.52 -16.77 -3.40
C HIS A 175 8.94 -17.21 -3.06
N LEU A 176 9.90 -17.04 -3.97
CA LEU A 176 11.33 -17.26 -3.71
C LEU A 176 11.87 -16.25 -2.69
N SER A 177 11.51 -14.97 -2.81
CA SER A 177 11.98 -13.91 -1.91
C SER A 177 11.44 -14.04 -0.48
N LEU A 178 10.28 -14.68 -0.29
CA LEU A 178 9.70 -14.92 1.04
C LEU A 178 10.44 -16.04 1.82
N ILE A 179 11.18 -16.92 1.14
CA ILE A 179 11.87 -18.05 1.78
C ILE A 179 13.26 -17.63 2.27
N HIS A 180 13.91 -16.68 1.61
CA HIS A 180 15.22 -16.17 2.03
C HIS A 180 15.17 -15.21 3.24
N ILE A 181 14.00 -14.92 3.79
CA ILE A 181 13.81 -14.06 4.97
C ILE A 181 13.68 -14.87 6.27
N SER A 182 13.67 -16.19 6.20
CA SER A 182 13.43 -17.08 7.35
C SER A 182 14.66 -17.89 7.82
N GLU A 183 15.89 -17.48 7.46
CA GLU A 183 17.13 -17.99 8.06
C GLU A 183 17.85 -16.91 8.87
#